data_64b14c63e7b126a020f9eb0f9ace373d
#
_entry.id   64b14c63e7b126a020f9eb0f9ace373d
#
_cell.length_a   1.000
_cell.length_b   1.000
_cell.length_c   1.000
_cell.angle_alpha   90.00
_cell.angle_beta   90.00
_cell.angle_gamma   90.00
#
_symmetry.space_group_name_H-M   'P 1'
#
loop_
_entity.id
_entity.type
_entity.pdbx_description
1 polymer ?
#
loop_
_entity_poly.entity_id
_entity_poly.type
_entity_poly.pdbx_seq_one_letter_code
_entity_poly.pdbx_strand_id
1 'polypeptide(L)'
;MANATTGVISDKISGSRQGLFAGFSYTQIVFAVLAVIATSLALEQVMYRRKKAGLPGAPWTIPVIGKFADSLRPSLEKYQEGWNSGALSVASVFHIFIVIASSTEFTRKILNSPSFTEPCLVASAKKVLCHDNWVFLNGKEHVDYRKGLNTLFTSRALSIYLSIQEGIYRRHFAKWVKEQGNSAKEYMMPMRDLNLETSLRVFCGNYISDEEAQQISDSYWLITVALELVNFPFALPGTKVYNAIQARKLAMNVFSRTAAESKKRMAAGEEVNCLTDAWIKAMIDARQERENEELSADQRHVLVRDFSDREIGMVLLSFLFASQDAMSSGLVYLFQHLADHPEVMRKVREEQYALRNNDVDMPLDFETVERMEYTRAVVRENLRIKPPVIMVPYTARRDFPISDSYTVPKGSMVIPSFWNPLHDPEAYPEPDEFRPERWLEPNSPAVKSTKNWLVFGSGPHNCIGKEYAMMHLTACIGSAAVLLNWEHERTELSDKVQVIATIYPKDGMLLKFTPRAPPAIGATPAEAAAMA
;
A
#
# COMPACT_ATOMS: atom_id res chain seq x y z
N MET A 1 -72.30 -49.43 -27.25
CA MET A 1 -73.20 -48.48 -26.59
C MET A 1 -72.33 -47.47 -25.87
N ALA A 2 -72.29 -46.41 -26.40
CA ALA A 2 -72.65 -44.99 -26.27
C ALA A 2 -71.46 -44.24 -25.73
N ASN A 3 -70.75 -43.47 -26.49
CA ASN A 3 -70.99 -42.14 -27.02
C ASN A 3 -71.04 -41.01 -25.95
N ALA A 4 -70.12 -40.08 -26.16
CA ALA A 4 -70.23 -38.63 -25.98
C ALA A 4 -70.07 -38.07 -24.56
N THR A 5 -68.99 -37.40 -24.33
CA THR A 5 -68.91 -35.91 -24.20
C THR A 5 -67.49 -35.44 -23.98
N THR A 6 -66.82 -35.18 -25.09
CA THR A 6 -65.57 -34.35 -25.10
C THR A 6 -65.92 -33.09 -25.92
N GLY A 7 -66.24 -32.05 -25.25
CA GLY A 7 -66.46 -30.74 -25.86
C GLY A 7 -66.69 -29.70 -24.79
N VAL A 8 -65.96 -28.58 -24.94
CA VAL A 8 -66.05 -27.35 -24.11
C VAL A 8 -65.25 -27.33 -22.82
N ILE A 9 -63.90 -27.26 -22.90
CA ILE A 9 -63.08 -26.41 -22.07
C ILE A 9 -61.76 -26.12 -22.87
N SER A 10 -61.85 -25.34 -23.92
CA SER A 10 -60.66 -24.88 -24.65
C SER A 10 -60.85 -23.46 -25.20
N ASP A 11 -61.54 -22.59 -24.49
CA ASP A 11 -61.68 -21.21 -24.94
C ASP A 11 -61.84 -20.23 -23.78
N LYS A 12 -60.95 -20.21 -22.83
CA LYS A 12 -60.85 -19.11 -21.83
C LYS A 12 -59.46 -18.92 -21.21
N ILE A 13 -58.34 -19.14 -21.91
CA ILE A 13 -57.04 -18.65 -21.52
C ILE A 13 -56.33 -17.99 -22.72
N SER A 14 -57.03 -17.05 -23.36
CA SER A 14 -56.42 -16.05 -24.24
C SER A 14 -56.81 -14.65 -23.74
N GLY A 15 -56.59 -14.42 -22.44
CA GLY A 15 -56.75 -13.15 -21.76
C GLY A 15 -55.44 -12.41 -21.70
N SER A 16 -55.19 -11.56 -22.70
CA SER A 16 -54.47 -10.29 -22.61
C SER A 16 -53.13 -10.28 -21.83
N ARG A 17 -52.07 -10.78 -22.43
CA ARG A 17 -50.78 -10.13 -22.32
C ARG A 17 -50.74 -8.98 -23.34
N GLN A 18 -51.51 -7.95 -23.15
CA GLN A 18 -51.22 -6.65 -23.77
C GLN A 18 -49.95 -6.15 -23.12
N GLY A 19 -48.80 -6.32 -23.81
CA GLY A 19 -47.53 -5.78 -23.36
C GLY A 19 -47.69 -4.28 -23.17
N LEU A 20 -47.00 -3.72 -22.20
CA LEU A 20 -46.96 -2.29 -21.83
C LEU A 20 -46.75 -1.34 -23.03
N PHE A 21 -46.47 -1.87 -24.22
CA PHE A 21 -46.18 -1.16 -25.47
C PHE A 21 -47.18 -1.48 -26.62
N ALA A 22 -48.27 -2.22 -26.37
CA ALA A 22 -49.27 -2.51 -27.37
C ALA A 22 -50.09 -1.25 -27.65
N GLY A 23 -49.75 -0.54 -28.74
CA GLY A 23 -50.38 0.70 -29.17
C GLY A 23 -49.43 1.82 -29.57
N PHE A 24 -48.14 1.67 -29.32
CA PHE A 24 -47.16 2.67 -29.74
C PHE A 24 -46.48 2.27 -31.07
N SER A 25 -46.32 3.24 -31.97
CA SER A 25 -45.49 3.03 -33.18
C SER A 25 -44.01 2.88 -32.78
N TYR A 26 -43.24 2.16 -33.57
CA TYR A 26 -41.78 2.01 -33.37
C TYR A 26 -41.08 3.36 -33.17
N THR A 27 -41.48 4.37 -33.92
CA THR A 27 -40.95 5.75 -33.78
C THR A 27 -41.27 6.36 -32.42
N GLN A 28 -42.49 6.17 -31.89
CA GLN A 28 -42.85 6.67 -30.56
C GLN A 28 -42.04 5.98 -29.45
N ILE A 29 -41.81 4.66 -29.57
CA ILE A 29 -40.94 3.93 -28.60
C ILE A 29 -39.51 4.47 -28.65
N VAL A 30 -38.93 4.65 -29.84
CA VAL A 30 -37.59 5.21 -29.99
C VAL A 30 -37.50 6.63 -29.38
N PHE A 31 -38.47 7.51 -29.66
CA PHE A 31 -38.50 8.85 -29.07
C PHE A 31 -38.67 8.80 -27.56
N ALA A 32 -39.49 7.92 -27.01
CA ALA A 32 -39.65 7.76 -25.56
C ALA A 32 -38.34 7.29 -24.91
N VAL A 33 -37.66 6.31 -25.50
CA VAL A 33 -36.34 5.83 -25.02
C VAL A 33 -35.31 6.97 -25.08
N LEU A 34 -35.20 7.70 -26.18
CA LEU A 34 -34.29 8.84 -26.30
C LEU A 34 -34.62 9.96 -25.29
N ALA A 35 -35.89 10.24 -25.04
CA ALA A 35 -36.32 11.21 -24.03
C ALA A 35 -35.92 10.77 -22.62
N VAL A 36 -36.11 9.50 -22.28
CA VAL A 36 -35.68 8.93 -20.97
C VAL A 36 -34.15 9.04 -20.82
N ILE A 37 -33.40 8.69 -21.85
CA ILE A 37 -31.93 8.82 -21.85
C ILE A 37 -31.55 10.28 -21.65
N ALA A 38 -32.08 11.20 -22.46
CA ALA A 38 -31.76 12.63 -22.37
C ALA A 38 -32.10 13.22 -20.99
N THR A 39 -33.24 12.85 -20.43
CA THR A 39 -33.66 13.26 -19.09
C THR A 39 -32.74 12.71 -18.02
N SER A 40 -32.33 11.44 -18.11
CA SER A 40 -31.40 10.79 -17.18
C SER A 40 -30.03 11.48 -17.20
N LEU A 41 -29.52 11.79 -18.41
CA LEU A 41 -28.24 12.52 -18.58
C LEU A 41 -28.33 13.95 -18.02
N ALA A 42 -29.45 14.64 -18.25
CA ALA A 42 -29.68 15.97 -17.69
C ALA A 42 -29.77 15.94 -16.15
N LEU A 43 -30.46 14.97 -15.59
CA LEU A 43 -30.54 14.78 -14.13
C LEU A 43 -29.16 14.51 -13.53
N GLU A 44 -28.33 13.68 -14.18
CA GLU A 44 -26.96 13.44 -13.74
C GLU A 44 -26.16 14.76 -13.65
N GLN A 45 -26.25 15.62 -14.67
CA GLN A 45 -25.59 16.93 -14.65
C GLN A 45 -26.09 17.84 -13.52
N VAL A 46 -27.40 17.88 -13.30
CA VAL A 46 -27.99 18.66 -12.21
C VAL A 46 -27.51 18.15 -10.85
N MET A 47 -27.51 16.82 -10.66
CA MET A 47 -27.02 16.19 -9.42
C MET A 47 -25.54 16.45 -9.21
N TYR A 48 -24.72 16.31 -10.24
CA TYR A 48 -23.29 16.64 -10.17
C TYR A 48 -23.07 18.09 -9.76
N ARG A 49 -23.72 19.06 -10.41
CA ARG A 49 -23.59 20.48 -10.08
C ARG A 49 -24.05 20.81 -8.67
N ARG A 50 -25.15 20.20 -8.19
CA ARG A 50 -25.63 20.35 -6.82
C ARG A 50 -24.61 19.83 -5.80
N LYS A 51 -24.06 18.64 -6.02
CA LYS A 51 -23.02 18.04 -5.16
C LYS A 51 -21.73 18.84 -5.20
N LYS A 52 -21.34 19.35 -6.38
CA LYS A 52 -20.15 20.18 -6.56
C LYS A 52 -20.26 21.51 -5.79
N ALA A 53 -21.43 22.09 -5.74
CA ALA A 53 -21.65 23.44 -5.19
C ALA A 53 -20.64 24.45 -5.79
N GLY A 54 -19.91 25.18 -4.96
CA GLY A 54 -18.88 26.16 -5.38
C GLY A 54 -17.47 25.61 -5.50
N LEU A 55 -17.24 24.31 -5.28
CA LEU A 55 -15.87 23.77 -5.30
C LEU A 55 -15.24 23.79 -6.70
N PRO A 56 -13.90 23.93 -6.79
CA PRO A 56 -13.15 23.74 -8.04
C PRO A 56 -13.41 22.36 -8.65
N GLY A 57 -13.28 22.27 -9.97
CA GLY A 57 -13.51 21.06 -10.76
C GLY A 57 -14.27 21.38 -12.03
N ALA A 58 -14.42 20.41 -12.93
CA ALA A 58 -15.10 20.59 -14.19
C ALA A 58 -16.52 21.17 -14.00
N PRO A 59 -16.99 22.14 -14.81
CA PRO A 59 -18.33 22.72 -14.67
C PRO A 59 -19.44 21.72 -15.01
N TRP A 60 -19.13 20.69 -15.76
CA TRP A 60 -20.00 19.57 -16.11
C TRP A 60 -19.16 18.29 -16.21
N THR A 61 -19.79 17.13 -16.08
CA THR A 61 -19.14 15.82 -16.22
C THR A 61 -19.56 15.18 -17.55
N ILE A 62 -18.69 14.37 -18.14
CA ILE A 62 -19.08 13.50 -19.26
C ILE A 62 -20.10 12.50 -18.72
N PRO A 63 -21.34 12.48 -19.25
CA PRO A 63 -22.37 11.59 -18.71
C PRO A 63 -21.93 10.14 -18.68
N VAL A 64 -22.29 9.43 -17.63
CA VAL A 64 -21.97 8.02 -17.37
C VAL A 64 -20.47 7.75 -17.14
N ILE A 65 -19.59 8.34 -17.93
CA ILE A 65 -18.16 8.04 -18.02
C ILE A 65 -17.34 8.90 -17.03
N GLY A 66 -17.67 10.21 -16.94
CA GLY A 66 -16.87 11.15 -16.14
C GLY A 66 -15.43 11.25 -16.65
N LYS A 67 -14.47 11.27 -15.73
CA LYS A 67 -13.02 11.26 -16.02
C LYS A 67 -12.42 9.87 -16.20
N PHE A 68 -13.20 8.88 -16.62
CA PHE A 68 -12.74 7.49 -16.78
C PHE A 68 -11.52 7.37 -17.71
N ALA A 69 -11.49 8.13 -18.82
CA ALA A 69 -10.35 8.12 -19.73
C ALA A 69 -9.02 8.48 -19.06
N ASP A 70 -9.05 9.42 -18.09
CA ASP A 70 -7.87 9.79 -17.30
C ASP A 70 -7.44 8.67 -16.35
N SER A 71 -8.39 7.87 -15.86
CA SER A 71 -8.14 6.74 -14.97
C SER A 71 -7.50 5.54 -15.69
N LEU A 72 -7.65 5.44 -17.02
CA LEU A 72 -7.00 4.39 -17.83
C LEU A 72 -5.48 4.60 -17.97
N ARG A 73 -5.03 5.83 -17.84
CA ARG A 73 -3.61 6.20 -17.91
C ARG A 73 -3.28 7.17 -16.79
N PRO A 74 -3.21 6.64 -15.54
CA PRO A 74 -2.92 7.48 -14.39
C PRO A 74 -1.50 8.06 -14.52
N SER A 75 -1.37 9.34 -14.27
CA SER A 75 -0.07 10.02 -14.19
C SER A 75 -0.07 10.98 -13.01
N LEU A 76 1.11 11.19 -12.43
CA LEU A 76 1.28 12.09 -11.29
C LEU A 76 0.85 13.52 -11.64
N GLU A 77 1.19 13.97 -12.84
CA GLU A 77 0.87 15.32 -13.32
C GLU A 77 -0.65 15.58 -13.34
N LYS A 78 -1.44 14.61 -13.82
CA LYS A 78 -2.91 14.72 -13.78
C LYS A 78 -3.50 14.76 -12.38
N TYR A 79 -2.91 14.03 -11.43
CA TYR A 79 -3.31 14.12 -10.03
C TYR A 79 -2.95 15.48 -9.45
N GLN A 80 -1.75 15.99 -9.74
CA GLN A 80 -1.30 17.31 -9.29
C GLN A 80 -2.19 18.44 -9.83
N GLU A 81 -2.67 18.39 -11.06
CA GLU A 81 -3.66 19.34 -11.58
C GLU A 81 -4.91 19.39 -10.69
N GLY A 82 -5.42 18.23 -10.30
CA GLY A 82 -6.57 18.15 -9.38
C GLY A 82 -6.27 18.69 -7.99
N TRP A 83 -5.10 18.35 -7.45
CA TRP A 83 -4.68 18.79 -6.11
C TRP A 83 -4.37 20.29 -6.05
N ASN A 84 -3.81 20.87 -7.10
CA ASN A 84 -3.44 22.28 -7.17
C ASN A 84 -4.63 23.18 -7.51
N SER A 85 -5.80 22.62 -7.85
CA SER A 85 -6.99 23.42 -8.16
C SER A 85 -7.64 24.05 -6.91
N GLY A 86 -7.33 23.56 -5.71
CA GLY A 86 -7.80 24.11 -4.44
C GLY A 86 -7.67 23.12 -3.28
N ALA A 87 -7.83 23.59 -2.05
CA ALA A 87 -7.75 22.75 -0.85
C ALA A 87 -8.79 21.60 -0.86
N LEU A 88 -9.95 21.84 -1.47
CA LEU A 88 -10.96 20.84 -1.85
C LEU A 88 -11.29 21.03 -3.33
N SER A 89 -11.39 19.95 -4.07
CA SER A 89 -11.83 19.95 -5.46
C SER A 89 -12.70 18.73 -5.75
N VAL A 90 -13.35 18.68 -6.92
CA VAL A 90 -14.25 17.58 -7.25
C VAL A 90 -13.99 17.02 -8.63
N ALA A 91 -14.26 15.71 -8.74
CA ALA A 91 -14.26 14.96 -9.99
C ALA A 91 -15.45 13.98 -10.01
N SER A 92 -15.67 13.31 -11.14
CA SER A 92 -16.63 12.21 -11.26
C SER A 92 -16.03 11.13 -12.15
N VAL A 93 -16.19 9.88 -11.74
CA VAL A 93 -15.82 8.70 -12.54
C VAL A 93 -16.91 7.64 -12.38
N PHE A 94 -17.51 7.17 -13.47
CA PHE A 94 -18.61 6.18 -13.45
C PHE A 94 -19.72 6.51 -12.45
N HIS A 95 -20.32 7.69 -12.50
CA HIS A 95 -21.34 8.16 -11.55
C HIS A 95 -20.86 8.34 -10.09
N ILE A 96 -19.64 7.92 -9.77
CA ILE A 96 -19.06 8.14 -8.44
C ILE A 96 -18.65 9.60 -8.34
N PHE A 97 -19.29 10.33 -7.45
CA PHE A 97 -18.86 11.70 -7.13
C PHE A 97 -17.66 11.64 -6.19
N ILE A 98 -16.60 12.32 -6.56
CA ILE A 98 -15.31 12.28 -5.87
C ILE A 98 -14.99 13.67 -5.34
N VAL A 99 -14.69 13.78 -4.04
CA VAL A 99 -14.13 14.95 -3.40
C VAL A 99 -12.65 14.69 -3.13
N ILE A 100 -11.80 15.57 -3.63
CA ILE A 100 -10.35 15.50 -3.47
C ILE A 100 -9.95 16.53 -2.41
N ALA A 101 -9.20 16.10 -1.40
CA ALA A 101 -8.65 16.95 -0.35
C ALA A 101 -7.14 17.06 -0.50
N SER A 102 -6.64 18.29 -0.67
CA SER A 102 -5.21 18.55 -0.98
C SER A 102 -4.47 19.24 0.17
N SER A 103 -5.17 19.93 1.07
CA SER A 103 -4.53 20.54 2.24
C SER A 103 -4.26 19.52 3.35
N THR A 104 -3.25 19.78 4.16
CA THR A 104 -2.95 18.99 5.37
C THR A 104 -4.15 18.92 6.30
N GLU A 105 -4.88 20.02 6.48
CA GLU A 105 -6.05 20.10 7.36
C GLU A 105 -7.14 19.13 6.92
N PHE A 106 -7.60 19.22 5.66
CA PHE A 106 -8.70 18.38 5.17
C PHE A 106 -8.28 16.93 5.00
N THR A 107 -7.03 16.67 4.57
CA THR A 107 -6.45 15.33 4.53
C THR A 107 -6.52 14.67 5.91
N ARG A 108 -6.03 15.36 6.95
CA ARG A 108 -6.09 14.83 8.32
C ARG A 108 -7.52 14.72 8.85
N LYS A 109 -8.40 15.65 8.51
CA LYS A 109 -9.80 15.60 8.93
C LYS A 109 -10.50 14.34 8.40
N ILE A 110 -10.24 13.98 7.14
CA ILE A 110 -10.75 12.72 6.55
C ILE A 110 -10.22 11.52 7.31
N LEU A 111 -8.90 11.42 7.48
CA LEU A 111 -8.22 10.28 8.09
C LEU A 111 -8.60 10.08 9.58
N ASN A 112 -8.94 11.15 10.28
CA ASN A 112 -9.27 11.14 11.71
C ASN A 112 -10.77 11.16 12.02
N SER A 113 -11.64 10.96 11.01
CA SER A 113 -13.09 11.00 11.16
C SER A 113 -13.76 9.65 10.86
N PRO A 114 -13.45 8.55 11.57
CA PRO A 114 -13.95 7.20 11.27
C PRO A 114 -15.48 7.07 11.41
N SER A 115 -16.12 8.00 12.10
CA SER A 115 -17.59 8.08 12.19
C SER A 115 -18.24 8.59 10.90
N PHE A 116 -17.50 9.33 10.06
CA PHE A 116 -17.97 9.90 8.79
C PHE A 116 -17.40 9.20 7.57
N THR A 117 -16.17 8.71 7.65
CA THR A 117 -15.43 8.14 6.51
C THR A 117 -14.91 6.75 6.83
N GLU A 118 -14.83 5.91 5.82
CA GLU A 118 -14.20 4.59 5.90
C GLU A 118 -13.29 4.36 4.70
N PRO A 119 -12.16 3.64 4.85
CA PRO A 119 -11.30 3.29 3.73
C PRO A 119 -12.09 2.54 2.67
N CYS A 120 -11.92 2.96 1.42
CA CYS A 120 -12.57 2.34 0.27
C CYS A 120 -11.48 1.82 -0.67
N LEU A 121 -11.27 0.53 -0.66
CA LEU A 121 -10.44 -0.11 -1.68
C LEU A 121 -11.23 -0.31 -2.97
N VAL A 122 -10.51 -0.48 -4.09
CA VAL A 122 -11.13 -0.77 -5.38
C VAL A 122 -12.06 -1.99 -5.32
N ALA A 123 -13.08 -2.02 -6.18
CA ALA A 123 -14.12 -3.06 -6.14
C ALA A 123 -13.58 -4.50 -6.24
N SER A 124 -12.44 -4.70 -6.91
CA SER A 124 -11.74 -5.99 -7.00
C SER A 124 -11.06 -6.42 -5.70
N ALA A 125 -10.71 -5.48 -4.82
CA ALA A 125 -9.90 -5.76 -3.62
C ALA A 125 -10.53 -6.79 -2.68
N LYS A 126 -11.84 -6.70 -2.42
CA LYS A 126 -12.54 -7.70 -1.59
C LYS A 126 -12.47 -9.11 -2.18
N LYS A 127 -12.47 -9.23 -3.51
CA LYS A 127 -12.34 -10.52 -4.19
C LYS A 127 -10.92 -11.06 -4.16
N VAL A 128 -9.93 -10.16 -4.28
CA VAL A 128 -8.51 -10.51 -4.30
C VAL A 128 -7.98 -10.77 -2.88
N LEU A 129 -8.32 -9.95 -1.89
CA LEU A 129 -7.81 -10.03 -0.51
C LEU A 129 -8.71 -10.82 0.46
N CYS A 130 -9.75 -11.49 -0.01
CA CYS A 130 -10.83 -12.11 0.76
C CYS A 130 -11.80 -11.11 1.38
N HIS A 131 -13.10 -11.44 1.33
CA HIS A 131 -14.17 -10.54 1.78
C HIS A 131 -14.15 -10.27 3.28
N ASP A 132 -13.72 -11.25 4.05
CA ASP A 132 -13.65 -11.30 5.51
C ASP A 132 -12.28 -10.85 6.06
N ASN A 133 -11.45 -10.23 5.21
CA ASN A 133 -10.15 -9.75 5.62
C ASN A 133 -10.27 -8.53 6.56
N TRP A 134 -9.42 -8.50 7.59
CA TRP A 134 -9.41 -7.45 8.60
C TRP A 134 -9.20 -6.02 8.04
N VAL A 135 -8.54 -5.89 6.89
CA VAL A 135 -8.31 -4.59 6.23
C VAL A 135 -9.62 -3.90 5.80
N PHE A 136 -10.74 -4.63 5.76
CA PHE A 136 -12.06 -4.10 5.45
C PHE A 136 -12.90 -3.82 6.70
N LEU A 137 -12.39 -4.10 7.89
CA LEU A 137 -13.06 -3.82 9.15
C LEU A 137 -13.01 -2.32 9.46
N ASN A 138 -14.01 -1.83 10.19
CA ASN A 138 -14.13 -0.45 10.61
C ASN A 138 -14.61 -0.34 12.06
N GLY A 139 -14.42 0.84 12.65
CA GLY A 139 -14.90 1.12 14.00
C GLY A 139 -14.26 0.23 15.06
N LYS A 140 -15.07 -0.25 16.01
CA LYS A 140 -14.57 -1.02 17.15
C LYS A 140 -13.94 -2.34 16.73
N GLU A 141 -14.53 -3.07 15.79
CA GLU A 141 -13.99 -4.34 15.30
C GLU A 141 -12.58 -4.19 14.72
N HIS A 142 -12.35 -3.14 13.94
CA HIS A 142 -11.02 -2.82 13.41
C HIS A 142 -10.02 -2.54 14.54
N VAL A 143 -10.42 -1.72 15.52
CA VAL A 143 -9.54 -1.37 16.65
C VAL A 143 -9.18 -2.60 17.47
N ASP A 144 -10.15 -3.45 17.78
CA ASP A 144 -9.94 -4.67 18.56
C ASP A 144 -9.08 -5.69 17.80
N TYR A 145 -9.29 -5.83 16.49
CA TYR A 145 -8.45 -6.69 15.65
C TYR A 145 -7.01 -6.19 15.63
N ARG A 146 -6.82 -4.88 15.42
CA ARG A 146 -5.51 -4.23 15.32
C ARG A 146 -4.69 -4.34 16.62
N LYS A 147 -5.33 -4.31 17.79
CA LYS A 147 -4.63 -4.52 19.07
C LYS A 147 -3.84 -5.84 19.07
N GLY A 148 -4.45 -6.92 18.56
CA GLY A 148 -3.80 -8.22 18.43
C GLY A 148 -2.61 -8.25 17.47
N LEU A 149 -2.53 -7.29 16.52
CA LEU A 149 -1.45 -7.20 15.55
C LEU A 149 -0.29 -6.29 16.01
N ASN A 150 -0.51 -5.39 16.97
CA ASN A 150 0.53 -4.46 17.42
C ASN A 150 1.74 -5.17 18.06
N THR A 151 1.54 -6.35 18.63
CA THR A 151 2.61 -7.18 19.21
C THR A 151 3.65 -7.61 18.19
N LEU A 152 3.31 -7.60 16.89
CA LEU A 152 4.17 -7.99 15.79
C LEU A 152 5.23 -6.93 15.43
N PHE A 153 5.10 -5.72 15.95
CA PHE A 153 5.98 -4.59 15.61
C PHE A 153 6.69 -4.01 16.84
N THR A 154 6.88 -4.84 17.87
CA THR A 154 7.70 -4.50 19.03
C THR A 154 9.20 -4.58 18.69
N SER A 155 10.05 -3.88 19.45
CA SER A 155 11.50 -3.91 19.23
C SER A 155 12.07 -5.33 19.27
N ARG A 156 11.56 -6.21 20.15
CA ARG A 156 11.96 -7.62 20.19
C ARG A 156 11.61 -8.37 18.91
N ALA A 157 10.41 -8.17 18.38
CA ALA A 157 10.00 -8.78 17.12
C ALA A 157 10.82 -8.24 15.94
N LEU A 158 11.04 -6.92 15.89
CA LEU A 158 11.84 -6.28 14.84
C LEU A 158 13.30 -6.76 14.84
N SER A 159 13.88 -7.04 16.01
CA SER A 159 15.24 -7.62 16.11
C SER A 159 15.34 -8.99 15.42
N ILE A 160 14.33 -9.85 15.59
CA ILE A 160 14.27 -11.16 14.92
C ILE A 160 14.16 -10.97 13.39
N TYR A 161 13.31 -10.04 12.95
CA TYR A 161 13.11 -9.80 11.52
C TYR A 161 14.38 -9.24 10.84
N LEU A 162 15.11 -8.37 11.53
CA LEU A 162 16.34 -7.77 11.01
C LEU A 162 17.41 -8.82 10.70
N SER A 163 17.61 -9.81 11.60
CA SER A 163 18.60 -10.88 11.38
C SER A 163 18.30 -11.71 10.13
N ILE A 164 17.00 -11.94 9.84
CA ILE A 164 16.57 -12.63 8.62
C ILE A 164 16.82 -11.76 7.39
N GLN A 165 16.50 -10.49 7.49
CA GLN A 165 16.57 -9.54 6.38
C GLN A 165 18.01 -9.32 5.91
N GLU A 166 18.98 -9.16 6.81
CA GLU A 166 20.37 -8.88 6.46
C GLU A 166 20.99 -9.97 5.58
N GLY A 167 20.75 -11.24 5.90
CA GLY A 167 21.20 -12.35 5.08
C GLY A 167 20.63 -12.32 3.65
N ILE A 168 19.39 -11.87 3.51
CA ILE A 168 18.73 -11.73 2.20
C ILE A 168 19.34 -10.57 1.41
N TYR A 169 19.57 -9.41 2.05
CA TYR A 169 20.22 -8.27 1.39
C TYR A 169 21.56 -8.67 0.80
N ARG A 170 22.45 -9.30 1.58
CA ARG A 170 23.76 -9.75 1.14
C ARG A 170 23.69 -10.70 -0.05
N ARG A 171 22.76 -11.66 -0.06
CA ARG A 171 22.57 -12.59 -1.18
C ARG A 171 22.15 -11.85 -2.46
N HIS A 172 21.16 -10.95 -2.37
CA HIS A 172 20.71 -10.19 -3.52
C HIS A 172 21.79 -9.26 -4.06
N PHE A 173 22.53 -8.57 -3.19
CA PHE A 173 23.63 -7.69 -3.59
C PHE A 173 24.73 -8.46 -4.30
N ALA A 174 25.13 -9.61 -3.78
CA ALA A 174 26.11 -10.50 -4.44
C ALA A 174 25.59 -11.00 -5.81
N LYS A 175 24.29 -11.34 -5.90
CA LYS A 175 23.65 -11.74 -7.18
C LYS A 175 23.69 -10.58 -8.17
N TRP A 176 23.30 -9.35 -7.76
CA TRP A 176 23.29 -8.20 -8.64
C TRP A 176 24.67 -7.87 -9.20
N VAL A 177 25.71 -7.90 -8.36
CA VAL A 177 27.11 -7.71 -8.80
C VAL A 177 27.54 -8.82 -9.78
N LYS A 178 27.23 -10.09 -9.47
CA LYS A 178 27.56 -11.25 -10.33
C LYS A 178 26.88 -11.18 -11.70
N GLU A 179 25.64 -10.75 -11.75
CA GLU A 179 24.85 -10.64 -12.97
C GLU A 179 25.05 -9.32 -13.72
N GLN A 180 25.79 -8.38 -13.12
CA GLN A 180 26.08 -7.07 -13.71
C GLN A 180 26.94 -7.24 -14.96
N GLY A 181 26.51 -6.67 -16.07
CA GLY A 181 27.30 -6.56 -17.30
C GLY A 181 28.03 -5.22 -17.37
N ASN A 182 28.42 -4.85 -18.60
CA ASN A 182 29.13 -3.59 -18.85
C ASN A 182 28.20 -2.35 -18.85
N SER A 183 26.89 -2.54 -19.09
CA SER A 183 25.88 -1.48 -19.15
C SER A 183 24.97 -1.50 -17.93
N ALA A 184 24.35 -0.36 -17.62
CA ALA A 184 23.28 -0.30 -16.62
C ALA A 184 22.11 -1.23 -17.00
N LYS A 185 21.42 -1.73 -15.98
CA LYS A 185 20.24 -2.60 -16.12
C LYS A 185 19.08 -2.03 -15.32
N GLU A 186 17.87 -2.44 -15.67
CA GLU A 186 16.67 -2.14 -14.91
C GLU A 186 16.68 -2.91 -13.57
N TYR A 187 16.47 -2.19 -12.47
CA TYR A 187 16.49 -2.76 -11.12
C TYR A 187 15.16 -2.67 -10.37
N MET A 188 14.10 -2.14 -10.97
CA MET A 188 12.78 -2.13 -10.33
C MET A 188 12.31 -3.54 -9.97
N MET A 189 12.38 -4.49 -10.90
CA MET A 189 11.98 -5.87 -10.63
C MET A 189 12.94 -6.60 -9.67
N PRO A 190 14.28 -6.56 -9.82
CA PRO A 190 15.19 -7.14 -8.83
C PRO A 190 15.02 -6.60 -7.41
N MET A 191 14.69 -5.32 -7.22
CA MET A 191 14.38 -4.74 -5.89
C MET A 191 13.02 -5.23 -5.37
N ARG A 192 12.05 -5.45 -6.23
CA ARG A 192 10.77 -6.09 -5.87
C ARG A 192 10.98 -7.53 -5.40
N ASP A 193 11.85 -8.30 -6.08
CA ASP A 193 12.17 -9.67 -5.69
C ASP A 193 12.87 -9.72 -4.33
N LEU A 194 13.86 -8.85 -4.08
CA LEU A 194 14.50 -8.71 -2.77
C LEU A 194 13.46 -8.46 -1.68
N ASN A 195 12.57 -7.51 -1.89
CA ASN A 195 11.57 -7.14 -0.90
C ASN A 195 10.54 -8.25 -0.66
N LEU A 196 10.14 -8.97 -1.73
CA LEU A 196 9.20 -10.08 -1.63
C LEU A 196 9.81 -11.27 -0.86
N GLU A 197 11.04 -11.66 -1.20
CA GLU A 197 11.75 -12.70 -0.46
C GLU A 197 11.92 -12.32 1.01
N THR A 198 12.29 -11.08 1.28
CA THR A 198 12.41 -10.54 2.65
C THR A 198 11.09 -10.67 3.40
N SER A 199 9.97 -10.26 2.80
CA SER A 199 8.65 -10.36 3.43
C SER A 199 8.26 -11.83 3.68
N LEU A 200 8.42 -12.71 2.70
CA LEU A 200 8.06 -14.12 2.84
C LEU A 200 8.89 -14.82 3.93
N ARG A 201 10.21 -14.57 3.99
CA ARG A 201 11.08 -15.18 4.99
C ARG A 201 10.84 -14.60 6.39
N VAL A 202 10.60 -13.32 6.52
CA VAL A 202 10.21 -12.71 7.80
C VAL A 202 8.88 -13.26 8.29
N PHE A 203 7.89 -13.43 7.39
CA PHE A 203 6.54 -13.89 7.79
C PHE A 203 6.50 -15.39 8.09
N CYS A 204 7.12 -16.20 7.24
CA CYS A 204 6.99 -17.65 7.27
C CYS A 204 8.26 -18.38 7.74
N GLY A 205 9.41 -17.72 7.85
CA GLY A 205 10.66 -18.38 8.23
C GLY A 205 10.98 -19.60 7.36
N ASN A 206 11.27 -20.70 8.02
CA ASN A 206 11.60 -21.98 7.37
C ASN A 206 10.37 -22.83 6.99
N TYR A 207 9.14 -22.34 7.23
CA TYR A 207 7.91 -23.04 6.85
C TYR A 207 7.59 -22.93 5.35
N ILE A 208 8.28 -22.05 4.63
CA ILE A 208 8.15 -21.89 3.19
C ILE A 208 9.41 -22.38 2.50
N SER A 209 9.28 -23.26 1.49
CA SER A 209 10.41 -23.69 0.67
C SER A 209 10.86 -22.61 -0.32
N ASP A 210 12.04 -22.78 -0.91
CA ASP A 210 12.55 -21.86 -1.93
C ASP A 210 11.66 -21.88 -3.18
N GLU A 211 11.16 -23.08 -3.56
CA GLU A 211 10.26 -23.26 -4.70
C GLU A 211 8.91 -22.56 -4.48
N GLU A 212 8.34 -22.66 -3.28
CA GLU A 212 7.09 -21.99 -2.94
C GLU A 212 7.24 -20.46 -2.90
N ALA A 213 8.34 -19.99 -2.33
CA ALA A 213 8.67 -18.57 -2.31
C ALA A 213 8.81 -18.02 -3.74
N GLN A 214 9.49 -18.77 -4.63
CA GLN A 214 9.64 -18.41 -6.03
C GLN A 214 8.29 -18.42 -6.77
N GLN A 215 7.45 -19.45 -6.57
CA GLN A 215 6.12 -19.52 -7.18
C GLN A 215 5.21 -18.35 -6.75
N ILE A 216 5.28 -17.95 -5.48
CA ILE A 216 4.55 -16.77 -5.00
C ILE A 216 5.13 -15.52 -5.66
N SER A 217 6.45 -15.38 -5.77
CA SER A 217 7.11 -14.24 -6.41
C SER A 217 6.67 -14.10 -7.86
N ASP A 218 6.74 -15.17 -8.65
CA ASP A 218 6.40 -15.17 -10.07
C ASP A 218 4.92 -14.80 -10.31
N SER A 219 4.04 -15.17 -9.39
CA SER A 219 2.60 -14.92 -9.49
C SER A 219 2.14 -13.62 -8.83
N TYR A 220 2.94 -13.01 -7.97
CA TYR A 220 2.50 -11.86 -7.16
C TYR A 220 2.11 -10.63 -7.99
N TRP A 221 2.81 -10.39 -9.12
CA TRP A 221 2.46 -9.30 -10.02
C TRP A 221 1.01 -9.33 -10.50
N LEU A 222 0.42 -10.53 -10.61
CA LEU A 222 -0.99 -10.70 -10.95
C LEU A 222 -1.93 -10.08 -9.89
N ILE A 223 -1.53 -10.11 -8.62
CA ILE A 223 -2.28 -9.48 -7.53
C ILE A 223 -2.18 -7.96 -7.66
N THR A 224 -0.98 -7.43 -7.87
CA THR A 224 -0.74 -5.98 -8.00
C THR A 224 -1.59 -5.38 -9.14
N VAL A 225 -1.54 -5.96 -10.34
CA VAL A 225 -2.28 -5.42 -11.50
C VAL A 225 -3.81 -5.60 -11.41
N ALA A 226 -4.28 -6.53 -10.57
CA ALA A 226 -5.71 -6.69 -10.31
C ALA A 226 -6.28 -5.64 -9.35
N LEU A 227 -5.41 -4.89 -8.67
CA LEU A 227 -5.77 -3.84 -7.72
C LEU A 227 -5.60 -2.42 -8.28
N GLU A 228 -5.30 -2.30 -9.59
CA GLU A 228 -5.35 -1.02 -10.29
C GLU A 228 -6.73 -0.36 -10.11
N LEU A 229 -6.73 0.98 -10.08
CA LEU A 229 -7.92 1.81 -9.77
C LEU A 229 -9.12 1.49 -10.68
N VAL A 230 -8.84 1.13 -11.94
CA VAL A 230 -9.83 0.79 -12.95
C VAL A 230 -9.64 -0.66 -13.38
N ASN A 231 -10.42 -1.52 -12.77
CA ASN A 231 -10.44 -2.93 -13.15
C ASN A 231 -11.88 -3.42 -13.24
N PHE A 232 -12.15 -4.28 -14.20
CA PHE A 232 -13.44 -4.97 -14.24
C PHE A 232 -13.51 -5.94 -13.06
N PRO A 233 -14.49 -5.79 -12.14
CA PRO A 233 -14.53 -6.58 -10.90
C PRO A 233 -15.04 -8.01 -11.13
N PHE A 234 -15.08 -8.49 -12.37
CA PHE A 234 -15.57 -9.82 -12.71
C PHE A 234 -14.43 -10.84 -12.69
N ALA A 235 -14.63 -11.94 -11.96
CA ALA A 235 -13.69 -13.05 -11.83
C ALA A 235 -13.98 -14.14 -12.89
N LEU A 236 -13.95 -13.77 -14.18
CA LEU A 236 -14.09 -14.71 -15.28
C LEU A 236 -12.72 -15.23 -15.72
N PRO A 237 -12.60 -16.50 -16.17
CA PRO A 237 -11.35 -17.04 -16.69
C PRO A 237 -10.69 -16.11 -17.69
N GLY A 238 -9.38 -15.86 -17.53
CA GLY A 238 -8.61 -14.94 -18.38
C GLY A 238 -8.63 -13.47 -17.94
N THR A 239 -9.47 -13.07 -16.97
CA THR A 239 -9.44 -11.70 -16.44
C THR A 239 -8.31 -11.52 -15.41
N LYS A 240 -7.83 -10.26 -15.23
CA LYS A 240 -6.83 -9.92 -14.19
C LYS A 240 -7.28 -10.38 -12.79
N VAL A 241 -8.56 -10.17 -12.45
CA VAL A 241 -9.12 -10.57 -11.15
C VAL A 241 -9.14 -12.08 -10.96
N TYR A 242 -9.47 -12.87 -11.99
CA TYR A 242 -9.42 -14.33 -11.93
C TYR A 242 -7.99 -14.82 -11.66
N ASN A 243 -7.02 -14.33 -12.43
CA ASN A 243 -5.62 -14.70 -12.29
C ASN A 243 -5.07 -14.33 -10.90
N ALA A 244 -5.40 -13.15 -10.39
CA ALA A 244 -5.06 -12.73 -9.03
C ALA A 244 -5.65 -13.64 -7.95
N ILE A 245 -6.88 -14.12 -8.14
CA ILE A 245 -7.50 -15.09 -7.21
C ILE A 245 -6.74 -16.42 -7.21
N GLN A 246 -6.22 -16.88 -8.35
CA GLN A 246 -5.40 -18.11 -8.39
C GLN A 246 -4.05 -17.88 -7.65
N ALA A 247 -3.36 -16.77 -7.92
CA ALA A 247 -2.14 -16.39 -7.21
C ALA A 247 -2.37 -16.27 -5.69
N ARG A 248 -3.46 -15.63 -5.27
CA ARG A 248 -3.86 -15.57 -3.86
C ARG A 248 -4.07 -16.95 -3.23
N LYS A 249 -4.73 -17.88 -3.93
CA LYS A 249 -4.97 -19.24 -3.39
C LYS A 249 -3.67 -19.95 -3.07
N LEU A 250 -2.65 -19.80 -3.93
CA LEU A 250 -1.31 -20.34 -3.68
C LEU A 250 -0.73 -19.76 -2.38
N ALA A 251 -0.68 -18.44 -2.26
CA ALA A 251 -0.17 -17.77 -1.05
C ALA A 251 -0.96 -18.16 0.21
N MET A 252 -2.29 -18.19 0.14
CA MET A 252 -3.14 -18.56 1.27
C MET A 252 -2.94 -19.99 1.75
N ASN A 253 -2.70 -20.94 0.84
CA ASN A 253 -2.41 -22.33 1.21
C ASN A 253 -1.09 -22.42 2.00
N VAL A 254 -0.05 -21.73 1.53
CA VAL A 254 1.25 -21.68 2.21
C VAL A 254 1.10 -21.01 3.58
N PHE A 255 0.46 -19.85 3.66
CA PHE A 255 0.32 -19.09 4.90
C PHE A 255 -0.52 -19.81 5.96
N SER A 256 -1.63 -20.46 5.55
CA SER A 256 -2.46 -21.23 6.48
C SER A 256 -1.73 -22.47 7.00
N ARG A 257 -0.93 -23.15 6.15
CA ARG A 257 -0.06 -24.26 6.57
C ARG A 257 1.03 -23.76 7.52
N THR A 258 1.70 -22.67 7.21
CA THR A 258 2.68 -22.01 8.11
C THR A 258 2.08 -21.79 9.49
N ALA A 259 0.85 -21.24 9.56
CA ALA A 259 0.17 -21.02 10.83
C ALA A 259 -0.06 -22.33 11.61
N ALA A 260 -0.53 -23.37 10.93
CA ALA A 260 -0.79 -24.68 11.56
C ALA A 260 0.49 -25.35 12.09
N GLU A 261 1.58 -25.30 11.33
CA GLU A 261 2.87 -25.85 11.72
C GLU A 261 3.52 -25.06 12.87
N SER A 262 3.48 -23.74 12.78
CA SER A 262 3.98 -22.85 13.83
C SER A 262 3.23 -23.03 15.15
N LYS A 263 1.89 -23.22 15.14
CA LYS A 263 1.12 -23.55 16.35
C LYS A 263 1.63 -24.81 17.05
N LYS A 264 1.99 -25.85 16.28
CA LYS A 264 2.54 -27.10 16.86
C LYS A 264 3.90 -26.85 17.50
N ARG A 265 4.80 -26.12 16.83
CA ARG A 265 6.15 -25.82 17.32
C ARG A 265 6.13 -24.93 18.54
N MET A 266 5.32 -23.87 18.53
CA MET A 266 5.21 -22.95 19.67
C MET A 266 4.56 -23.61 20.87
N ALA A 267 3.60 -24.53 20.67
CA ALA A 267 3.03 -25.35 21.74
C ALA A 267 4.05 -26.33 22.35
N ALA A 268 5.03 -26.79 21.56
CA ALA A 268 6.15 -27.60 22.02
C ALA A 268 7.27 -26.80 22.72
N GLY A 269 7.15 -25.46 22.77
CA GLY A 269 8.15 -24.58 23.42
C GLY A 269 9.40 -24.33 22.59
N GLU A 270 9.34 -24.55 21.28
CA GLU A 270 10.47 -24.27 20.38
C GLU A 270 10.73 -22.76 20.21
N GLU A 271 11.93 -22.43 19.74
CA GLU A 271 12.35 -21.04 19.54
C GLU A 271 11.56 -20.33 18.44
N VAL A 272 11.38 -19.01 18.65
CA VAL A 272 10.72 -18.11 17.68
C VAL A 272 11.69 -17.77 16.57
N ASN A 273 11.34 -18.11 15.33
CA ASN A 273 12.19 -17.93 14.16
C ASN A 273 11.59 -16.97 13.09
N CYS A 274 10.33 -16.56 13.23
CA CYS A 274 9.66 -15.72 12.26
C CYS A 274 8.50 -14.94 12.90
N LEU A 275 7.87 -14.05 12.12
CA LEU A 275 6.71 -13.27 12.55
C LEU A 275 5.54 -14.17 13.01
N THR A 276 5.25 -15.23 12.27
CA THR A 276 4.14 -16.14 12.62
C THR A 276 4.39 -16.82 13.96
N ASP A 277 5.62 -17.27 14.23
CA ASP A 277 5.99 -17.84 15.52
C ASP A 277 5.83 -16.84 16.67
N ALA A 278 6.33 -15.60 16.48
CA ALA A 278 6.21 -14.54 17.48
C ALA A 278 4.74 -14.23 17.81
N TRP A 279 3.88 -14.22 16.79
CA TRP A 279 2.45 -13.96 16.99
C TRP A 279 1.74 -15.10 17.70
N ILE A 280 2.01 -16.34 17.28
CA ILE A 280 1.41 -17.52 17.92
C ILE A 280 1.90 -17.68 19.36
N LYS A 281 3.18 -17.40 19.63
CA LYS A 281 3.71 -17.37 21.00
C LYS A 281 2.96 -16.35 21.86
N ALA A 282 2.74 -15.13 21.32
CA ALA A 282 1.94 -14.13 22.04
C ALA A 282 0.48 -14.57 22.29
N MET A 283 -0.13 -15.35 21.37
CA MET A 283 -1.46 -15.94 21.60
C MET A 283 -1.45 -16.99 22.71
N ILE A 284 -0.43 -17.85 22.74
CA ILE A 284 -0.27 -18.88 23.78
C ILE A 284 -0.08 -18.22 25.14
N ASP A 285 0.83 -17.25 25.25
CA ASP A 285 1.09 -16.50 26.48
C ASP A 285 -0.17 -15.78 26.97
N ALA A 286 -0.89 -15.10 26.07
CA ALA A 286 -2.14 -14.44 26.38
C ALA A 286 -3.27 -15.40 26.82
N ARG A 287 -3.27 -16.65 26.32
CA ARG A 287 -4.21 -17.68 26.78
C ARG A 287 -3.91 -18.10 28.21
N GLN A 288 -2.64 -18.36 28.52
CA GLN A 288 -2.20 -18.70 29.87
C GLN A 288 -2.51 -17.58 30.88
N GLU A 289 -2.28 -16.31 30.47
CA GLU A 289 -2.63 -15.15 31.29
C GLU A 289 -4.15 -15.03 31.53
N ARG A 290 -5.00 -15.35 30.52
CA ARG A 290 -6.46 -15.30 30.67
C ARG A 290 -7.01 -16.34 31.67
N GLU A 291 -6.29 -17.43 31.84
CA GLU A 291 -6.62 -18.47 32.84
C GLU A 291 -6.27 -18.03 34.28
N ASN A 292 -5.51 -16.94 34.44
CA ASN A 292 -5.21 -16.38 35.74
C ASN A 292 -6.47 -15.69 36.32
N GLU A 293 -6.97 -16.21 37.46
CA GLU A 293 -8.18 -15.72 38.12
C GLU A 293 -8.03 -14.31 38.72
N GLU A 294 -6.79 -13.84 38.95
CA GLU A 294 -6.50 -12.52 39.51
C GLU A 294 -6.73 -11.36 38.54
N LEU A 295 -6.84 -11.64 37.21
CA LEU A 295 -7.04 -10.60 36.20
C LEU A 295 -8.49 -10.10 36.15
N SER A 296 -8.67 -8.77 36.12
CA SER A 296 -9.97 -8.17 35.89
C SER A 296 -10.49 -8.43 34.45
N ALA A 297 -11.80 -8.28 34.23
CA ALA A 297 -12.40 -8.43 32.91
C ALA A 297 -11.78 -7.47 31.87
N ASP A 298 -11.45 -6.23 32.25
CA ASP A 298 -10.82 -5.24 31.39
C ASP A 298 -9.39 -5.63 31.04
N GLN A 299 -8.61 -6.18 31.97
CA GLN A 299 -7.27 -6.68 31.71
C GLN A 299 -7.29 -7.87 30.74
N ARG A 300 -8.22 -8.81 30.90
CA ARG A 300 -8.40 -9.94 29.98
C ARG A 300 -8.80 -9.49 28.57
N HIS A 301 -9.53 -8.40 28.44
CA HIS A 301 -9.95 -7.86 27.13
C HIS A 301 -8.79 -7.24 26.34
N VAL A 302 -7.69 -6.85 26.97
CA VAL A 302 -6.50 -6.28 26.32
C VAL A 302 -5.62 -7.38 25.71
N LEU A 303 -5.74 -8.62 26.19
CA LEU A 303 -4.91 -9.74 25.73
C LEU A 303 -5.23 -10.15 24.29
N VAL A 304 -4.18 -10.58 23.56
CA VAL A 304 -4.31 -11.08 22.19
C VAL A 304 -5.28 -12.25 22.14
N ARG A 305 -6.32 -12.18 21.28
CA ARG A 305 -7.24 -13.30 21.09
C ARG A 305 -6.61 -14.43 20.25
N ASP A 306 -7.23 -15.59 20.29
CA ASP A 306 -6.86 -16.67 19.39
C ASP A 306 -7.34 -16.38 17.96
N PHE A 307 -6.48 -16.72 17.00
CA PHE A 307 -6.75 -16.62 15.57
C PHE A 307 -6.69 -18.02 14.94
N SER A 308 -7.62 -18.32 14.04
CA SER A 308 -7.57 -19.53 13.22
C SER A 308 -6.42 -19.47 12.21
N ASP A 309 -6.02 -20.63 11.67
CA ASP A 309 -4.96 -20.70 10.66
C ASP A 309 -5.31 -19.89 9.39
N ARG A 310 -6.59 -19.89 9.03
CA ARG A 310 -7.09 -19.08 7.91
C ARG A 310 -7.02 -17.58 8.21
N GLU A 311 -7.36 -17.13 9.41
CA GLU A 311 -7.25 -15.72 9.79
C GLU A 311 -5.80 -15.26 9.80
N ILE A 312 -4.89 -16.08 10.35
CA ILE A 312 -3.45 -15.81 10.30
C ILE A 312 -2.99 -15.71 8.85
N GLY A 313 -3.39 -16.66 7.99
CA GLY A 313 -3.08 -16.63 6.56
C GLY A 313 -3.59 -15.36 5.86
N MET A 314 -4.79 -14.88 6.19
CA MET A 314 -5.33 -13.63 5.65
C MET A 314 -4.55 -12.40 6.13
N VAL A 315 -4.07 -12.38 7.36
CA VAL A 315 -3.24 -11.29 7.88
C VAL A 315 -1.88 -11.28 7.15
N LEU A 316 -1.24 -12.43 6.99
CA LEU A 316 0.02 -12.56 6.25
C LEU A 316 -0.15 -12.11 4.78
N LEU A 317 -1.25 -12.49 4.13
CA LEU A 317 -1.59 -12.01 2.78
C LEU A 317 -1.72 -10.48 2.74
N SER A 318 -2.37 -9.89 3.74
CA SER A 318 -2.55 -8.44 3.83
C SER A 318 -1.24 -7.72 4.06
N PHE A 319 -0.37 -8.28 4.90
CA PHE A 319 0.96 -7.74 5.16
C PHE A 319 1.84 -7.83 3.92
N LEU A 320 1.80 -8.95 3.20
CA LEU A 320 2.52 -9.10 1.93
C LEU A 320 2.03 -8.07 0.91
N PHE A 321 0.72 -7.90 0.78
CA PHE A 321 0.13 -6.88 -0.10
C PHE A 321 0.55 -5.46 0.29
N ALA A 322 0.47 -5.12 1.59
CA ALA A 322 0.78 -3.77 2.05
C ALA A 322 2.28 -3.43 1.95
N SER A 323 3.17 -4.42 2.19
CA SER A 323 4.62 -4.21 2.19
C SER A 323 5.21 -4.20 0.79
N GLN A 324 4.77 -5.10 -0.10
CA GLN A 324 5.47 -5.38 -1.35
C GLN A 324 5.63 -4.16 -2.24
N ASP A 325 4.55 -3.50 -2.61
CA ASP A 325 4.62 -2.40 -3.57
C ASP A 325 5.16 -1.12 -2.93
N ALA A 326 4.75 -0.82 -1.68
CA ALA A 326 5.18 0.39 -1.00
C ALA A 326 6.68 0.38 -0.66
N MET A 327 7.19 -0.73 -0.14
CA MET A 327 8.61 -0.82 0.23
C MET A 327 9.51 -0.91 -1.00
N SER A 328 9.08 -1.63 -2.04
CA SER A 328 9.83 -1.69 -3.31
C SER A 328 9.93 -0.31 -3.96
N SER A 329 8.84 0.47 -3.97
CA SER A 329 8.87 1.87 -4.43
C SER A 329 9.85 2.71 -3.61
N GLY A 330 9.79 2.59 -2.27
CA GLY A 330 10.70 3.29 -1.37
C GLY A 330 12.17 2.95 -1.63
N LEU A 331 12.49 1.66 -1.83
CA LEU A 331 13.85 1.20 -2.15
C LEU A 331 14.34 1.74 -3.50
N VAL A 332 13.53 1.62 -4.55
CA VAL A 332 13.89 2.08 -5.90
C VAL A 332 14.32 3.55 -5.88
N TYR A 333 13.50 4.42 -5.29
CA TYR A 333 13.84 5.84 -5.19
C TYR A 333 15.00 6.11 -4.23
N LEU A 334 15.18 5.30 -3.19
CA LEU A 334 16.29 5.45 -2.26
C LEU A 334 17.64 5.17 -2.93
N PHE A 335 17.73 4.13 -3.75
CA PHE A 335 18.92 3.86 -4.56
C PHE A 335 19.15 4.95 -5.61
N GLN A 336 18.10 5.48 -6.24
CA GLN A 336 18.19 6.60 -7.18
C GLN A 336 18.75 7.84 -6.53
N HIS A 337 18.11 8.29 -5.44
CA HIS A 337 18.52 9.52 -4.76
C HIS A 337 19.96 9.44 -4.28
N LEU A 338 20.41 8.31 -3.74
CA LEU A 338 21.79 8.16 -3.29
C LEU A 338 22.81 8.09 -4.43
N ALA A 339 22.44 7.54 -5.59
CA ALA A 339 23.29 7.61 -6.78
C ALA A 339 23.41 9.04 -7.32
N ASP A 340 22.28 9.79 -7.28
CA ASP A 340 22.21 11.16 -7.79
C ASP A 340 22.81 12.21 -6.81
N HIS A 341 23.05 11.85 -5.52
CA HIS A 341 23.57 12.73 -4.47
C HIS A 341 24.80 12.09 -3.78
N PRO A 342 25.96 12.11 -4.43
CA PRO A 342 27.18 11.44 -3.93
C PRO A 342 27.66 11.99 -2.58
N GLU A 343 27.38 13.26 -2.28
CA GLU A 343 27.71 13.87 -0.99
C GLU A 343 26.85 13.29 0.16
N VAL A 344 25.58 12.99 -0.10
CA VAL A 344 24.67 12.31 0.85
C VAL A 344 25.14 10.87 1.04
N MET A 345 25.46 10.17 -0.07
CA MET A 345 25.98 8.81 -0.04
C MET A 345 27.26 8.72 0.80
N ARG A 346 28.18 9.68 0.65
CA ARG A 346 29.41 9.71 1.44
C ARG A 346 29.12 9.81 2.95
N LYS A 347 28.17 10.65 3.36
CA LYS A 347 27.78 10.77 4.78
C LYS A 347 27.10 9.49 5.30
N VAL A 348 26.27 8.84 4.50
CA VAL A 348 25.70 7.53 4.85
C VAL A 348 26.82 6.52 5.08
N ARG A 349 27.79 6.42 4.18
CA ARG A 349 28.95 5.52 4.31
C ARG A 349 29.77 5.82 5.57
N GLU A 350 30.04 7.08 5.83
CA GLU A 350 30.78 7.51 7.01
C GLU A 350 30.10 7.07 8.30
N GLU A 351 28.76 7.27 8.42
CA GLU A 351 27.98 6.76 9.54
C GLU A 351 28.05 5.23 9.65
N GLN A 352 27.88 4.51 8.53
CA GLN A 352 27.93 3.05 8.53
C GLN A 352 29.28 2.51 8.96
N TYR A 353 30.39 3.07 8.47
CA TYR A 353 31.72 2.65 8.88
C TYR A 353 32.03 2.98 10.35
N ALA A 354 31.56 4.12 10.84
CA ALA A 354 31.67 4.48 12.25
C ALA A 354 30.92 3.49 13.15
N LEU A 355 29.67 3.16 12.83
CA LEU A 355 28.83 2.26 13.63
C LEU A 355 29.31 0.81 13.58
N ARG A 356 29.90 0.38 12.46
CA ARG A 356 30.42 -0.97 12.25
C ARG A 356 31.91 -1.13 12.60
N ASN A 357 32.56 -0.10 13.13
CA ASN A 357 34.03 -0.10 13.40
C ASN A 357 34.85 -0.52 12.17
N ASN A 358 34.46 -0.07 10.96
CA ASN A 358 35.00 -0.46 9.65
C ASN A 358 34.87 -1.95 9.29
N ASP A 359 34.20 -2.75 10.09
CA ASP A 359 33.91 -4.16 9.77
C ASP A 359 32.62 -4.25 8.92
N VAL A 360 32.78 -4.47 7.61
CA VAL A 360 31.67 -4.60 6.66
C VAL A 360 30.84 -5.88 6.89
N ASP A 361 31.40 -6.86 7.59
CA ASP A 361 30.76 -8.14 7.90
C ASP A 361 30.10 -8.15 9.28
N MET A 362 30.27 -7.09 10.06
CA MET A 362 29.59 -6.93 11.36
C MET A 362 28.06 -7.09 11.16
N PRO A 363 27.43 -8.07 11.82
CA PRO A 363 25.98 -8.23 11.76
C PRO A 363 25.25 -7.01 12.32
N LEU A 364 24.15 -6.62 11.66
CA LEU A 364 23.29 -5.55 12.16
C LEU A 364 22.38 -6.08 13.27
N ASP A 365 22.40 -5.44 14.40
CA ASP A 365 21.37 -5.55 15.41
C ASP A 365 20.42 -4.34 15.40
N PHE A 366 19.30 -4.47 16.09
CA PHE A 366 18.26 -3.45 16.11
C PHE A 366 18.77 -2.15 16.76
N GLU A 367 19.64 -2.23 17.78
CA GLU A 367 20.21 -1.07 18.44
C GLU A 367 21.12 -0.27 17.49
N THR A 368 21.93 -0.97 16.71
CA THR A 368 22.78 -0.33 15.70
C THR A 368 21.94 0.40 14.65
N VAL A 369 20.83 -0.23 14.17
CA VAL A 369 19.93 0.43 13.20
C VAL A 369 19.25 1.66 13.80
N GLU A 370 18.86 1.62 15.08
CA GLU A 370 18.30 2.79 15.76
C GLU A 370 19.30 3.95 15.90
N ARG A 371 20.59 3.67 15.96
CA ARG A 371 21.67 4.67 16.01
C ARG A 371 22.05 5.24 14.63
N MET A 372 21.52 4.73 13.53
CA MET A 372 21.75 5.24 12.17
C MET A 372 20.97 6.55 11.94
N GLU A 373 21.33 7.63 12.61
CA GLU A 373 20.57 8.88 12.59
C GLU A 373 20.52 9.52 11.20
N TYR A 374 21.69 9.59 10.52
CA TYR A 374 21.77 10.19 9.19
C TYR A 374 21.10 9.31 8.13
N THR A 375 21.33 7.99 8.15
CA THR A 375 20.67 7.05 7.23
C THR A 375 19.15 7.07 7.40
N ARG A 376 18.65 7.17 8.63
CA ARG A 376 17.20 7.33 8.91
C ARG A 376 16.66 8.65 8.39
N ALA A 377 17.44 9.74 8.48
CA ALA A 377 17.07 11.03 7.91
C ALA A 377 16.98 10.95 6.37
N VAL A 378 17.90 10.25 5.73
CA VAL A 378 17.90 9.94 4.29
C VAL A 378 16.62 9.16 3.91
N VAL A 379 16.27 8.11 4.63
CA VAL A 379 15.04 7.35 4.41
C VAL A 379 13.80 8.22 4.59
N ARG A 380 13.75 9.06 5.63
CA ARG A 380 12.62 10.00 5.85
C ARG A 380 12.47 10.97 4.68
N GLU A 381 13.57 11.53 4.20
CA GLU A 381 13.55 12.47 3.08
C GLU A 381 13.13 11.79 1.78
N ASN A 382 13.65 10.61 1.51
CA ASN A 382 13.23 9.79 0.37
C ASN A 382 11.71 9.54 0.36
N LEU A 383 11.16 9.12 1.49
CA LEU A 383 9.72 8.86 1.64
C LEU A 383 8.87 10.14 1.61
N ARG A 384 9.45 11.31 1.92
CA ARG A 384 8.79 12.60 1.81
C ARG A 384 8.67 13.03 0.34
N ILE A 385 9.79 13.03 -0.38
CA ILE A 385 9.86 13.57 -1.74
C ILE A 385 9.25 12.61 -2.78
N LYS A 386 9.34 11.30 -2.52
CA LYS A 386 8.74 10.24 -3.36
C LYS A 386 7.91 9.29 -2.49
N PRO A 387 6.77 9.76 -1.94
CA PRO A 387 5.94 8.91 -1.11
C PRO A 387 5.39 7.74 -1.93
N PRO A 388 5.63 6.48 -1.53
CA PRO A 388 5.13 5.33 -2.27
C PRO A 388 3.62 5.37 -2.51
N VAL A 389 2.87 5.80 -1.51
CA VAL A 389 1.41 5.97 -1.58
C VAL A 389 1.08 7.46 -1.61
N ILE A 390 0.58 7.93 -2.75
CA ILE A 390 0.27 9.35 -2.97
C ILE A 390 -1.13 9.75 -2.53
N MET A 391 -2.04 8.79 -2.37
CA MET A 391 -3.42 8.98 -1.94
C MET A 391 -4.05 7.65 -1.53
N VAL A 392 -5.10 7.68 -0.71
CA VAL A 392 -5.93 6.51 -0.37
C VAL A 392 -7.40 6.90 -0.46
N PRO A 393 -8.24 6.18 -1.22
CA PRO A 393 -9.66 6.50 -1.31
C PRO A 393 -10.43 6.11 -0.05
N TYR A 394 -11.36 6.96 0.34
CA TYR A 394 -12.34 6.76 1.41
C TYR A 394 -13.76 6.92 0.84
N THR A 395 -14.75 6.36 1.52
CA THR A 395 -16.18 6.61 1.25
C THR A 395 -16.80 7.37 2.41
N ALA A 396 -17.61 8.38 2.12
CA ALA A 396 -18.42 9.06 3.11
C ALA A 396 -19.62 8.17 3.49
N ARG A 397 -19.64 7.66 4.73
CA ARG A 397 -20.71 6.79 5.26
C ARG A 397 -22.01 7.53 5.51
N ARG A 398 -21.94 8.83 5.75
CA ARG A 398 -23.01 9.79 5.97
C ARG A 398 -22.57 11.16 5.48
N ASP A 399 -23.45 12.13 5.47
CA ASP A 399 -23.10 13.51 5.14
C ASP A 399 -22.01 13.99 6.07
N PHE A 400 -20.90 14.46 5.50
CA PHE A 400 -19.69 14.79 6.22
C PHE A 400 -19.38 16.28 6.11
N PRO A 401 -19.61 17.08 7.19
CA PRO A 401 -19.26 18.50 7.20
C PRO A 401 -17.74 18.66 7.26
N ILE A 402 -17.10 18.66 6.08
CA ILE A 402 -15.65 18.74 5.96
C ILE A 402 -15.14 20.16 6.21
N SER A 403 -15.94 21.19 5.88
CA SER A 403 -15.68 22.59 6.20
C SER A 403 -16.98 23.30 6.60
N ASP A 404 -16.90 24.55 7.05
CA ASP A 404 -18.06 25.36 7.38
C ASP A 404 -18.92 25.65 6.14
N SER A 405 -18.31 25.66 4.96
CA SER A 405 -18.96 26.01 3.69
C SER A 405 -19.34 24.80 2.84
N TYR A 406 -18.88 23.57 3.21
CA TYR A 406 -19.11 22.39 2.39
C TYR A 406 -19.30 21.11 3.19
N THR A 407 -20.37 20.41 2.84
CA THR A 407 -20.67 19.06 3.36
C THR A 407 -20.55 18.05 2.23
N VAL A 408 -19.66 17.05 2.40
CA VAL A 408 -19.52 15.93 1.47
C VAL A 408 -20.77 15.06 1.56
N PRO A 409 -21.48 14.83 0.45
CA PRO A 409 -22.69 13.99 0.47
C PRO A 409 -22.37 12.52 0.78
N LYS A 410 -23.25 11.85 1.51
CA LYS A 410 -23.20 10.42 1.76
C LYS A 410 -22.98 9.63 0.46
N GLY A 411 -22.14 8.60 0.51
CA GLY A 411 -21.82 7.72 -0.63
C GLY A 411 -20.81 8.33 -1.61
N SER A 412 -20.36 9.57 -1.40
CA SER A 412 -19.29 10.14 -2.20
C SER A 412 -17.96 9.49 -1.85
N MET A 413 -17.09 9.33 -2.84
CA MET A 413 -15.69 9.00 -2.60
C MET A 413 -14.95 10.25 -2.13
N VAL A 414 -14.05 10.11 -1.16
CA VAL A 414 -13.22 11.19 -0.64
C VAL A 414 -11.77 10.75 -0.73
N ILE A 415 -10.95 11.52 -1.43
CA ILE A 415 -9.55 11.15 -1.70
C ILE A 415 -8.63 12.19 -1.06
N PRO A 416 -8.06 11.89 0.12
CA PRO A 416 -6.99 12.70 0.71
C PRO A 416 -5.70 12.53 -0.10
N SER A 417 -5.06 13.63 -0.47
CA SER A 417 -3.71 13.66 -1.03
C SER A 417 -2.68 13.54 0.09
N PHE A 418 -1.71 12.64 -0.06
CA PHE A 418 -0.51 12.63 0.78
C PHE A 418 0.61 13.46 0.16
N TRP A 419 0.57 13.67 -1.15
CA TRP A 419 1.58 14.42 -1.89
C TRP A 419 1.68 15.88 -1.42
N ASN A 420 0.59 16.63 -1.46
CA ASN A 420 0.63 18.06 -1.14
C ASN A 420 1.10 18.37 0.28
N PRO A 421 0.63 17.67 1.34
CA PRO A 421 1.16 17.87 2.68
C PRO A 421 2.67 17.61 2.79
N LEU A 422 3.21 16.65 2.01
CA LEU A 422 4.64 16.30 1.99
C LEU A 422 5.48 17.26 1.13
N HIS A 423 4.85 18.08 0.28
CA HIS A 423 5.49 19.10 -0.57
C HIS A 423 5.06 20.51 -0.20
N ASP A 424 4.48 20.71 0.98
CA ASP A 424 4.10 22.03 1.50
C ASP A 424 5.36 22.86 1.79
N PRO A 425 5.58 24.00 1.10
CA PRO A 425 6.80 24.79 1.27
C PRO A 425 6.92 25.47 2.65
N GLU A 426 5.82 25.64 3.38
CA GLU A 426 5.87 26.15 4.76
C GLU A 426 6.43 25.09 5.71
N ALA A 427 6.09 23.82 5.49
CA ALA A 427 6.59 22.71 6.28
C ALA A 427 7.98 22.24 5.80
N TYR A 428 8.20 22.27 4.50
CA TYR A 428 9.41 21.79 3.84
C TYR A 428 9.93 22.84 2.86
N PRO A 429 10.68 23.86 3.30
CA PRO A 429 11.31 24.82 2.40
C PRO A 429 12.11 24.08 1.31
N GLU A 430 12.01 24.53 0.06
CA GLU A 430 12.59 23.85 -1.10
C GLU A 430 12.10 22.41 -1.17
N PRO A 431 10.78 22.18 -1.37
CA PRO A 431 10.16 20.87 -1.19
C PRO A 431 10.61 19.82 -2.22
N ASP A 432 11.12 20.25 -3.36
CA ASP A 432 11.60 19.37 -4.43
C ASP A 432 13.09 19.01 -4.28
N GLU A 433 13.81 19.62 -3.32
CA GLU A 433 15.19 19.27 -3.01
C GLU A 433 15.29 18.08 -2.06
N PHE A 434 16.17 17.14 -2.40
CA PHE A 434 16.52 16.01 -1.56
C PHE A 434 17.54 16.44 -0.51
N ARG A 435 17.08 16.84 0.67
CA ARG A 435 17.91 17.38 1.76
C ARG A 435 17.63 16.65 3.09
N PRO A 436 18.31 15.55 3.38
CA PRO A 436 18.15 14.80 4.62
C PRO A 436 18.40 15.61 5.89
N GLU A 437 19.28 16.61 5.84
CA GLU A 437 19.67 17.47 6.95
C GLU A 437 18.48 18.20 7.58
N ARG A 438 17.41 18.45 6.82
CA ARG A 438 16.18 19.06 7.37
C ARG A 438 15.57 18.27 8.55
N TRP A 439 15.88 16.99 8.66
CA TRP A 439 15.38 16.12 9.72
C TRP A 439 16.29 16.10 10.95
N LEU A 440 17.54 16.58 10.82
CA LEU A 440 18.56 16.58 11.86
C LEU A 440 18.67 17.94 12.56
N GLU A 441 18.17 18.99 11.95
CA GLU A 441 18.15 20.35 12.51
C GLU A 441 16.98 20.48 13.51
N PRO A 442 17.22 20.61 14.84
CA PRO A 442 16.15 20.56 15.86
C PRO A 442 15.04 21.61 15.69
N ASN A 443 15.36 22.73 15.05
CA ASN A 443 14.44 23.86 14.86
C ASN A 443 13.93 24.00 13.42
N SER A 444 14.24 23.06 12.55
CA SER A 444 13.79 23.11 11.16
C SER A 444 12.25 23.12 11.06
N PRO A 445 11.68 23.74 10.04
CA PRO A 445 10.24 23.62 9.76
C PRO A 445 9.80 22.16 9.63
N ALA A 446 10.61 21.29 9.02
CA ALA A 446 10.31 19.88 8.83
C ALA A 446 10.12 19.12 10.17
N VAL A 447 10.96 19.38 11.16
CA VAL A 447 10.85 18.77 12.49
C VAL A 447 9.65 19.29 13.25
N LYS A 448 9.32 20.60 13.11
CA LYS A 448 8.17 21.24 13.77
C LYS A 448 6.84 20.85 13.14
N SER A 449 6.80 20.59 11.82
CA SER A 449 5.57 20.34 11.06
C SER A 449 5.19 18.84 11.04
N THR A 450 5.19 18.19 12.21
CA THR A 450 4.88 16.75 12.33
C THR A 450 3.54 16.34 11.71
N LYS A 451 2.58 17.27 11.65
CA LYS A 451 1.25 17.05 11.08
C LYS A 451 1.27 16.88 9.56
N ASN A 452 2.30 17.41 8.88
CA ASN A 452 2.46 17.33 7.43
C ASN A 452 3.11 16.02 6.97
N TRP A 453 3.85 15.33 7.87
CA TRP A 453 4.52 14.08 7.50
C TRP A 453 3.54 12.90 7.51
N LEU A 454 2.76 12.79 6.43
CA LEU A 454 1.67 11.83 6.26
C LEU A 454 2.06 10.58 5.47
N VAL A 455 3.36 10.29 5.33
CA VAL A 455 3.86 9.08 4.63
C VAL A 455 3.15 7.81 5.10
N PHE A 456 2.91 7.69 6.40
CA PHE A 456 2.24 6.54 7.01
C PHE A 456 0.78 6.81 7.39
N GLY A 457 0.19 7.85 6.82
CA GLY A 457 -1.18 8.25 7.11
C GLY A 457 -1.38 8.84 8.51
N SER A 458 -2.62 8.83 8.99
CA SER A 458 -3.03 9.35 10.31
C SER A 458 -4.31 8.65 10.76
N GLY A 459 -4.66 8.78 12.05
CA GLY A 459 -5.90 8.25 12.61
C GLY A 459 -5.91 6.73 12.80
N PRO A 460 -7.09 6.12 12.99
CA PRO A 460 -7.22 4.71 13.33
C PRO A 460 -6.65 3.75 12.28
N HIS A 461 -6.61 4.16 11.02
CA HIS A 461 -6.09 3.38 9.89
C HIS A 461 -4.66 3.77 9.49
N ASN A 462 -3.89 4.47 10.34
CA ASN A 462 -2.47 4.74 10.08
C ASN A 462 -1.70 3.43 9.87
N CYS A 463 -0.56 3.49 9.18
CA CYS A 463 0.24 2.30 8.86
C CYS A 463 0.68 1.57 10.13
N ILE A 464 0.34 0.27 10.21
CA ILE A 464 0.75 -0.60 11.32
C ILE A 464 2.23 -1.00 11.20
N GLY A 465 2.73 -1.10 9.95
CA GLY A 465 4.10 -1.52 9.64
C GLY A 465 5.12 -0.37 9.59
N LYS A 466 4.82 0.81 10.13
CA LYS A 466 5.70 1.98 10.05
C LYS A 466 7.12 1.69 10.55
N GLU A 467 7.25 1.12 11.74
CA GLU A 467 8.56 0.84 12.34
C GLU A 467 9.32 -0.25 11.57
N TYR A 468 8.59 -1.28 11.11
CA TYR A 468 9.15 -2.30 10.22
C TYR A 468 9.69 -1.71 8.92
N ALA A 469 8.92 -0.84 8.25
CA ALA A 469 9.32 -0.20 7.01
C ALA A 469 10.55 0.70 7.19
N MET A 470 10.57 1.51 8.25
CA MET A 470 11.70 2.38 8.56
C MET A 470 12.96 1.57 8.85
N MET A 471 12.86 0.51 9.66
CA MET A 471 13.96 -0.41 9.95
C MET A 471 14.49 -1.08 8.67
N HIS A 472 13.59 -1.68 7.88
CA HIS A 472 13.97 -2.39 6.65
C HIS A 472 14.70 -1.48 5.65
N LEU A 473 14.14 -0.30 5.34
CA LEU A 473 14.75 0.64 4.40
C LEU A 473 16.09 1.14 4.92
N THR A 474 16.19 1.44 6.21
CA THR A 474 17.43 1.92 6.84
C THR A 474 18.53 0.84 6.83
N ALA A 475 18.19 -0.38 7.23
CA ALA A 475 19.11 -1.50 7.27
C ALA A 475 19.57 -1.92 5.86
N CYS A 476 18.64 -1.99 4.91
CA CYS A 476 18.95 -2.36 3.53
C CYS A 476 19.91 -1.38 2.88
N ILE A 477 19.63 -0.08 2.98
CA ILE A 477 20.49 0.93 2.34
C ILE A 477 21.82 1.11 3.10
N GLY A 478 21.81 0.97 4.43
CA GLY A 478 23.02 0.97 5.24
C GLY A 478 23.96 -0.20 4.87
N SER A 479 23.41 -1.40 4.67
CA SER A 479 24.18 -2.55 4.19
C SER A 479 24.65 -2.38 2.75
N ALA A 480 23.80 -1.86 1.85
CA ALA A 480 24.19 -1.57 0.48
C ALA A 480 25.35 -0.57 0.40
N ALA A 481 25.32 0.47 1.23
CA ALA A 481 26.33 1.54 1.23
C ALA A 481 27.76 1.07 1.50
N VAL A 482 27.94 0.01 2.32
CA VAL A 482 29.25 -0.56 2.63
C VAL A 482 29.65 -1.73 1.74
N LEU A 483 28.69 -2.37 1.05
CA LEU A 483 28.93 -3.55 0.22
C LEU A 483 29.01 -3.23 -1.28
N LEU A 484 28.39 -2.13 -1.71
CA LEU A 484 28.21 -1.81 -3.11
C LEU A 484 28.65 -0.38 -3.44
N ASN A 485 29.16 -0.22 -4.64
CA ASN A 485 29.09 1.03 -5.37
C ASN A 485 28.02 0.90 -6.45
N TRP A 486 27.29 2.00 -6.75
CA TRP A 486 26.35 2.04 -7.86
C TRP A 486 26.24 3.39 -8.50
N GLU A 487 25.94 3.37 -9.76
CA GLU A 487 25.74 4.54 -10.61
C GLU A 487 24.34 4.48 -11.23
N HIS A 488 23.70 5.62 -11.37
CA HIS A 488 22.42 5.76 -12.05
C HIS A 488 22.64 6.28 -13.47
N GLU A 489 22.26 5.48 -14.47
CA GLU A 489 22.22 5.91 -15.86
C GLU A 489 20.91 6.68 -16.11
N ARG A 490 20.99 8.03 -16.02
CA ARG A 490 19.83 8.89 -16.16
C ARG A 490 19.34 8.94 -17.60
N THR A 491 18.03 8.80 -17.78
CA THR A 491 17.29 8.95 -19.03
C THR A 491 16.27 10.08 -18.93
N GLU A 492 15.64 10.46 -20.03
CA GLU A 492 14.50 11.39 -20.02
C GLU A 492 13.27 10.87 -19.24
N LEU A 493 13.26 9.59 -18.90
CA LEU A 493 12.17 8.91 -18.18
C LEU A 493 12.46 8.71 -16.70
N SER A 494 13.70 8.89 -16.23
CA SER A 494 14.11 8.66 -14.84
C SER A 494 13.34 9.54 -13.84
N ASP A 495 13.08 10.80 -14.22
CA ASP A 495 12.33 11.75 -13.39
C ASP A 495 10.80 11.65 -13.59
N LYS A 496 10.34 10.95 -14.64
CA LYS A 496 8.92 10.76 -14.91
C LYS A 496 8.37 9.61 -14.08
N VAL A 497 7.28 9.91 -13.37
CA VAL A 497 6.64 8.95 -12.47
C VAL A 497 5.58 8.15 -13.22
N GLN A 498 5.64 6.83 -13.10
CA GLN A 498 4.50 5.95 -13.39
C GLN A 498 3.76 5.63 -12.09
N VAL A 499 2.43 5.60 -12.18
CA VAL A 499 1.57 5.23 -11.06
C VAL A 499 0.90 3.89 -11.38
N ILE A 500 1.23 2.87 -10.59
CA ILE A 500 0.60 1.56 -10.67
C ILE A 500 -0.27 1.39 -9.40
N ALA A 501 0.12 0.56 -8.45
CA ALA A 501 -0.44 0.61 -7.08
C ALA A 501 0.30 1.65 -6.22
N THR A 502 1.57 1.84 -6.50
CA THR A 502 2.49 2.85 -5.94
C THR A 502 3.20 3.58 -7.07
N ILE A 503 4.16 4.42 -6.75
CA ILE A 503 4.92 5.18 -7.75
C ILE A 503 6.28 4.55 -8.05
N TYR A 504 6.71 4.64 -9.31
CA TYR A 504 8.03 4.19 -9.77
C TYR A 504 8.55 5.12 -10.87
N PRO A 505 9.87 5.20 -11.12
CA PRO A 505 10.39 5.87 -12.32
C PRO A 505 9.98 5.10 -13.59
N LYS A 506 9.72 5.83 -14.67
CA LYS A 506 9.20 5.22 -15.92
C LYS A 506 10.21 4.37 -16.67
N ASP A 507 11.50 4.56 -16.43
CA ASP A 507 12.57 3.76 -17.03
C ASP A 507 12.91 2.49 -16.23
N GLY A 508 12.20 2.22 -15.14
CA GLY A 508 12.42 1.05 -14.30
C GLY A 508 13.69 1.12 -13.46
N MET A 509 14.35 2.29 -13.34
CA MET A 509 15.59 2.51 -12.61
C MET A 509 16.78 1.79 -13.24
N LEU A 510 17.54 2.48 -14.04
CA LEU A 510 18.76 1.95 -14.68
C LEU A 510 19.98 2.15 -13.78
N LEU A 511 20.46 1.08 -13.17
CA LEU A 511 21.63 1.10 -12.28
C LEU A 511 22.73 0.19 -12.79
N LYS A 512 23.97 0.55 -12.41
CA LYS A 512 25.15 -0.29 -12.58
C LYS A 512 25.79 -0.49 -11.22
N PHE A 513 25.87 -1.74 -10.77
CA PHE A 513 26.47 -2.12 -9.51
C PHE A 513 27.88 -2.67 -9.68
N THR A 514 28.76 -2.30 -8.74
CA THR A 514 30.08 -2.91 -8.58
C THR A 514 30.32 -3.23 -7.10
N PRO A 515 31.14 -4.25 -6.78
CA PRO A 515 31.47 -4.53 -5.38
C PRO A 515 32.30 -3.36 -4.82
N ARG A 516 32.04 -3.01 -3.55
CA ARG A 516 32.86 -2.05 -2.84
C ARG A 516 33.98 -2.77 -2.10
N ALA A 517 35.21 -2.27 -2.25
CA ALA A 517 36.33 -2.80 -1.50
C ALA A 517 36.19 -2.50 0.01
N PRO A 518 36.56 -3.43 0.89
CA PRO A 518 36.59 -3.15 2.33
C PRO A 518 37.61 -2.05 2.63
N PRO A 519 37.38 -1.26 3.72
CA PRO A 519 38.32 -0.20 4.11
C PRO A 519 39.70 -0.74 4.41
N ALA A 520 40.73 0.09 4.18
CA ALA A 520 42.08 -0.23 4.58
C ALA A 520 42.20 -0.35 6.13
N ILE A 521 43.09 -1.23 6.60
CA ILE A 521 43.31 -1.39 8.04
C ILE A 521 43.79 -0.04 8.63
N GLY A 522 43.10 0.42 9.67
CA GLY A 522 43.38 1.68 10.34
C GLY A 522 42.79 2.93 9.68
N ALA A 523 42.04 2.78 8.60
CA ALA A 523 41.33 3.91 8.00
C ALA A 523 40.30 4.50 8.98
N THR A 524 40.16 5.81 8.99
CA THR A 524 39.07 6.48 9.66
C THR A 524 37.75 6.24 8.91
N PRO A 525 36.56 6.34 9.54
CA PRO A 525 35.30 6.23 8.86
C PRO A 525 35.14 7.17 7.65
N ALA A 526 35.67 8.40 7.74
CA ALA A 526 35.66 9.39 6.67
C ALA A 526 36.55 8.97 5.48
N GLU A 527 37.73 8.43 5.73
CA GLU A 527 38.62 7.88 4.70
C GLU A 527 38.00 6.65 4.04
N ALA A 528 37.45 5.74 4.84
CA ALA A 528 36.73 4.58 4.34
C ALA A 528 35.51 4.96 3.45
N ALA A 529 34.79 6.00 3.82
CA ALA A 529 33.64 6.51 3.03
C ALA A 529 34.10 7.16 1.71
N ALA A 530 35.27 7.78 1.68
CA ALA A 530 35.81 8.45 0.49
C ALA A 530 36.45 7.48 -0.54
N MET A 531 36.73 6.24 -0.16
CA MET A 531 37.25 5.22 -1.10
C MET A 531 36.27 4.98 -2.24
N ALA A 532 36.77 4.89 -3.48
CA ALA A 532 35.97 4.67 -4.70
C ALA A 532 35.46 3.21 -4.82
#